data_a5610727474902d483632b5b3eed48a6
#
_entry.id   a5610727474902d483632b5b3eed48a6
#
_cell.length_a   1.000
_cell.length_b   1.000
_cell.length_c   1.000
_cell.angle_alpha   90.00
_cell.angle_beta   90.00
_cell.angle_gamma   90.00
#
_symmetry.space_group_name_H-M   'P 1'
#
loop_
_entity.id
_entity.type
_entity.pdbx_description
1 polymer ?
#
loop_
_entity_poly.entity_id
_entity_poly.type
_entity_poly.pdbx_seq_one_letter_code
_entity_poly.pdbx_strand_id
1 'polypeptide(L)'
;MPAKPLADSSCTTCHAAPTENIAFETMDKKAMAELAQKVTEAKKTAFTRVPKEKIPEKVTIGFLSKTYEPSEFPHARIIKTLEAGIEKSTMASRFHEDGTTLCQGCHHNAPASEKVQACSSCHGSTTGVSDLRPALKAAYHGQCITCHEKMKMDKIAATDCTKCHKKKD
;
A
#
# COMPACT_ATOMS: atom_id res chain seq x y z
N MET A 1 -9.86 -18.83 5.02
CA MET A 1 -10.63 -17.99 5.95
C MET A 1 -11.33 -16.94 5.11
N PRO A 2 -12.60 -16.61 5.37
CA PRO A 2 -13.25 -15.51 4.68
C PRO A 2 -12.52 -14.20 5.00
N ALA A 3 -12.28 -13.38 3.97
CA ALA A 3 -11.67 -12.08 4.16
C ALA A 3 -12.57 -11.21 5.06
N LYS A 4 -11.99 -10.62 6.10
CA LYS A 4 -12.70 -9.64 6.93
C LYS A 4 -12.89 -8.34 6.13
N PRO A 5 -14.00 -7.61 6.33
CA PRO A 5 -14.13 -6.26 5.81
C PRO A 5 -12.98 -5.39 6.31
N LEU A 6 -12.48 -4.50 5.47
CA LEU A 6 -11.52 -3.48 5.92
C LEU A 6 -12.22 -2.55 6.92
N ALA A 7 -11.64 -2.37 8.10
CA ALA A 7 -12.10 -1.33 9.01
C ALA A 7 -11.70 0.05 8.45
N ASP A 8 -12.52 1.08 8.70
CA ASP A 8 -12.23 2.45 8.23
C ASP A 8 -10.87 2.96 8.73
N SER A 9 -10.45 2.53 9.94
CA SER A 9 -9.12 2.80 10.48
C SER A 9 -7.97 2.25 9.63
N SER A 10 -8.22 1.26 8.76
CA SER A 10 -7.19 0.72 7.87
C SER A 10 -6.85 1.64 6.70
N CYS A 11 -7.75 2.59 6.39
CA CYS A 11 -7.50 3.58 5.34
C CYS A 11 -6.26 4.45 5.65
N THR A 12 -6.01 4.74 6.93
CA THR A 12 -4.85 5.53 7.37
C THR A 12 -3.49 4.82 7.16
N THR A 13 -3.51 3.55 6.76
CA THR A 13 -2.29 2.81 6.38
C THR A 13 -1.69 3.34 5.07
N CYS A 14 -2.55 3.72 4.13
CA CYS A 14 -2.15 4.22 2.81
C CYS A 14 -2.45 5.71 2.63
N HIS A 15 -3.41 6.24 3.38
CA HIS A 15 -3.79 7.64 3.35
C HIS A 15 -3.27 8.32 4.61
N ALA A 16 -2.43 9.35 4.45
CA ALA A 16 -2.08 10.23 5.56
C ALA A 16 -3.38 10.87 6.10
N ALA A 17 -3.49 10.97 7.42
CA ALA A 17 -4.56 11.79 7.99
C ALA A 17 -4.41 13.21 7.44
N PRO A 18 -5.50 13.86 7.04
CA PRO A 18 -5.42 15.23 6.55
C PRO A 18 -4.79 16.10 7.65
N THR A 19 -3.65 16.71 7.32
CA THR A 19 -2.92 17.59 8.25
C THR A 19 -3.59 18.94 8.39
N GLU A 20 -4.51 19.27 7.48
CA GLU A 20 -5.34 20.47 7.52
C GLU A 20 -6.79 20.06 7.59
N ASN A 21 -7.53 20.66 8.51
CA ASN A 21 -8.98 20.58 8.54
C ASN A 21 -9.52 21.24 7.28
N ILE A 22 -9.73 20.46 6.22
CA ILE A 22 -10.57 20.92 5.13
C ILE A 22 -11.96 21.04 5.75
N ALA A 23 -12.39 22.27 5.97
CA ALA A 23 -13.69 22.55 6.55
C ALA A 23 -14.79 22.25 5.52
N PHE A 24 -15.01 20.96 5.24
CA PHE A 24 -16.11 20.52 4.37
C PHE A 24 -17.46 21.06 4.83
N GLU A 25 -17.59 21.33 6.12
CA GLU A 25 -18.78 21.91 6.74
C GLU A 25 -19.08 23.33 6.27
N THR A 26 -18.09 24.07 5.81
CA THR A 26 -18.25 25.46 5.32
C THR A 26 -18.31 25.56 3.80
N MET A 27 -18.11 24.46 3.07
CA MET A 27 -18.23 24.45 1.62
C MET A 27 -19.70 24.40 1.21
N ASP A 28 -20.11 25.28 0.33
CA ASP A 28 -21.44 25.15 -0.27
C ASP A 28 -21.53 23.94 -1.21
N LYS A 29 -22.75 23.50 -1.49
CA LYS A 29 -23.00 22.29 -2.32
C LYS A 29 -22.39 22.40 -3.73
N LYS A 30 -22.28 23.59 -4.28
CA LYS A 30 -21.72 23.83 -5.62
C LYS A 30 -20.22 23.64 -5.60
N ALA A 31 -19.52 24.24 -4.63
CA ALA A 31 -18.07 24.07 -4.46
C ALA A 31 -17.68 22.63 -4.20
N MET A 32 -18.47 21.89 -3.38
CA MET A 32 -18.26 20.44 -3.17
C MET A 32 -18.44 19.63 -4.46
N ALA A 33 -19.46 19.92 -5.25
CA ALA A 33 -19.69 19.23 -6.52
C ALA A 33 -18.56 19.49 -7.53
N GLU A 34 -18.09 20.72 -7.63
CA GLU A 34 -16.97 21.09 -8.50
C GLU A 34 -15.66 20.40 -8.07
N LEU A 35 -15.39 20.34 -6.77
CA LEU A 35 -14.24 19.62 -6.22
C LEU A 35 -14.34 18.13 -6.50
N ALA A 36 -15.47 17.51 -6.26
CA ALA A 36 -15.72 16.10 -6.53
C ALA A 36 -15.53 15.77 -8.02
N GLN A 37 -16.01 16.62 -8.91
CA GLN A 37 -15.84 16.47 -10.35
C GLN A 37 -14.35 16.54 -10.74
N LYS A 38 -13.62 17.56 -10.27
CA LYS A 38 -12.18 17.69 -10.53
C LYS A 38 -11.38 16.49 -10.05
N VAL A 39 -11.68 15.98 -8.85
CA VAL A 39 -11.03 14.79 -8.29
C VAL A 39 -11.34 13.56 -9.13
N THR A 40 -12.58 13.42 -9.60
CA THR A 40 -13.01 12.30 -10.44
C THR A 40 -12.34 12.34 -11.82
N GLU A 41 -12.26 13.51 -12.43
CA GLU A 41 -11.59 13.69 -13.72
C GLU A 41 -10.07 13.44 -13.61
N ALA A 42 -9.43 13.96 -12.57
CA ALA A 42 -8.02 13.71 -12.30
C ALA A 42 -7.72 12.20 -12.12
N LYS A 43 -8.62 11.46 -11.49
CA LYS A 43 -8.51 10.00 -11.35
C LYS A 43 -8.62 9.28 -12.69
N LYS A 44 -9.55 9.67 -13.56
CA LYS A 44 -9.74 9.01 -14.87
C LYS A 44 -8.52 9.11 -15.78
N THR A 45 -7.76 10.19 -15.68
CA THR A 45 -6.59 10.45 -16.54
C THR A 45 -5.28 9.87 -16.00
N ALA A 46 -5.23 9.48 -14.72
CA ALA A 46 -3.98 9.17 -14.04
C ALA A 46 -3.60 7.69 -14.05
N PHE A 47 -4.49 6.75 -14.39
CA PHE A 47 -4.24 5.34 -14.12
C PHE A 47 -4.49 4.44 -15.33
N THR A 48 -3.40 3.80 -15.78
CA THR A 48 -3.51 2.64 -16.67
C THR A 48 -3.72 1.40 -15.81
N ARG A 49 -4.81 0.68 -16.04
CA ARG A 49 -5.08 -0.58 -15.33
C ARG A 49 -4.01 -1.61 -15.70
N VAL A 50 -3.37 -2.14 -14.67
CA VAL A 50 -2.40 -3.23 -14.86
C VAL A 50 -3.19 -4.54 -15.06
N PRO A 51 -2.97 -5.27 -16.18
CA PRO A 51 -3.61 -6.56 -16.39
C PRO A 51 -3.26 -7.55 -15.28
N LYS A 52 -4.23 -8.34 -14.83
CA LYS A 52 -4.03 -9.28 -13.69
C LYS A 52 -2.92 -10.31 -13.97
N GLU A 53 -2.77 -10.71 -15.21
CA GLU A 53 -1.72 -11.64 -15.66
C GLU A 53 -0.31 -11.07 -15.60
N LYS A 54 -0.18 -9.76 -15.50
CA LYS A 54 1.11 -9.05 -15.32
C LYS A 54 1.51 -8.88 -13.86
N ILE A 55 0.61 -9.22 -12.95
CA ILE A 55 0.87 -9.14 -11.51
C ILE A 55 1.67 -10.39 -11.11
N PRO A 56 2.91 -10.27 -10.62
CA PRO A 56 3.70 -11.43 -10.23
C PRO A 56 3.08 -12.15 -9.03
N GLU A 57 3.06 -13.48 -9.07
CA GLU A 57 2.58 -14.31 -7.95
C GLU A 57 3.43 -14.08 -6.68
N LYS A 58 4.75 -14.04 -6.85
CA LYS A 58 5.73 -13.83 -5.79
C LYS A 58 6.79 -12.83 -6.22
N VAL A 59 7.33 -12.11 -5.26
CA VAL A 59 8.47 -11.22 -5.43
C VAL A 59 9.53 -11.55 -4.39
N THR A 60 10.76 -11.85 -4.84
CA THR A 60 11.89 -12.12 -3.95
C THR A 60 12.52 -10.80 -3.49
N ILE A 61 12.50 -10.53 -2.20
CA ILE A 61 13.09 -9.34 -1.58
C ILE A 61 14.40 -9.72 -0.89
N GLY A 62 15.53 -9.50 -1.56
CA GLY A 62 16.82 -9.99 -1.09
C GLY A 62 17.99 -9.00 -1.17
N PHE A 63 17.75 -7.73 -1.53
CA PHE A 63 18.81 -6.75 -1.76
C PHE A 63 19.74 -6.53 -0.54
N LEU A 64 19.21 -6.65 0.68
CA LEU A 64 19.95 -6.50 1.94
C LEU A 64 20.04 -7.81 2.76
N SER A 65 19.88 -8.95 2.15
CA SER A 65 19.83 -10.26 2.83
C SER A 65 21.19 -10.73 3.35
N LYS A 66 21.67 -10.11 4.43
CA LYS A 66 22.91 -10.52 5.09
C LYS A 66 22.70 -11.64 6.12
N THR A 67 21.78 -11.43 7.06
CA THR A 67 21.52 -12.30 8.21
C THR A 67 20.44 -13.35 7.93
N TYR A 68 19.49 -12.98 7.10
CA TYR A 68 18.36 -13.82 6.72
C TYR A 68 18.41 -14.16 5.23
N GLU A 69 17.74 -15.24 4.84
CA GLU A 69 17.48 -15.50 3.43
C GLU A 69 16.59 -14.40 2.82
N PRO A 70 16.61 -14.24 1.49
CA PRO A 70 15.66 -13.39 0.79
C PRO A 70 14.22 -13.73 1.20
N SER A 71 13.40 -12.72 1.41
CA SER A 71 11.97 -12.93 1.73
C SER A 71 11.18 -13.18 0.45
N GLU A 72 10.41 -14.26 0.43
CA GLU A 72 9.46 -14.58 -0.63
C GLU A 72 8.12 -13.89 -0.35
N PHE A 73 7.93 -12.72 -0.94
CA PHE A 73 6.73 -11.92 -0.77
C PHE A 73 5.58 -12.45 -1.63
N PRO A 74 4.47 -12.92 -1.05
CA PRO A 74 3.36 -13.51 -1.78
C PRO A 74 2.46 -12.43 -2.39
N HIS A 75 2.97 -11.71 -3.40
CA HIS A 75 2.44 -10.47 -3.94
C HIS A 75 0.97 -10.59 -4.40
N ALA A 76 0.67 -11.49 -5.33
CA ALA A 76 -0.70 -11.63 -5.85
C ALA A 76 -1.70 -12.06 -4.76
N ARG A 77 -1.28 -12.89 -3.79
CA ARG A 77 -2.13 -13.31 -2.68
C ARG A 77 -2.53 -12.13 -1.80
N ILE A 78 -1.60 -11.22 -1.53
CA ILE A 78 -1.88 -10.03 -0.71
C ILE A 78 -2.84 -9.11 -1.44
N ILE A 79 -2.63 -8.86 -2.74
CA ILE A 79 -3.55 -8.06 -3.57
C ILE A 79 -4.95 -8.66 -3.54
N LYS A 80 -5.11 -9.94 -3.81
CA LYS A 80 -6.42 -10.63 -3.76
C LYS A 80 -7.10 -10.50 -2.39
N THR A 81 -6.32 -10.56 -1.31
CA THR A 81 -6.86 -10.42 0.04
C THR A 81 -7.36 -8.99 0.30
N LEU A 82 -6.63 -7.99 -0.16
CA LEU A 82 -7.01 -6.58 -0.04
C LEU A 82 -8.21 -6.25 -0.92
N GLU A 83 -8.23 -6.70 -2.17
CA GLU A 83 -9.38 -6.56 -3.08
C GLU A 83 -10.65 -7.12 -2.44
N ALA A 84 -10.60 -8.35 -1.93
CA ALA A 84 -11.74 -8.97 -1.25
C ALA A 84 -12.18 -8.24 0.03
N GLY A 85 -11.28 -7.54 0.69
CA GLY A 85 -11.59 -6.66 1.82
C GLY A 85 -12.27 -5.36 1.37
N ILE A 86 -11.79 -4.76 0.29
CA ILE A 86 -12.36 -3.56 -0.33
C ILE A 86 -13.79 -3.83 -0.79
N GLU A 87 -14.03 -4.92 -1.49
CA GLU A 87 -15.37 -5.31 -1.97
C GLU A 87 -16.40 -5.41 -0.85
N LYS A 88 -15.98 -5.75 0.37
CA LYS A 88 -16.84 -5.86 1.56
C LYS A 88 -17.04 -4.56 2.32
N SER A 89 -16.31 -3.51 1.98
CA SER A 89 -16.42 -2.19 2.59
C SER A 89 -17.13 -1.23 1.65
N THR A 90 -18.29 -0.72 2.05
CA THR A 90 -19.06 0.24 1.24
C THR A 90 -18.26 1.50 0.95
N MET A 91 -17.47 1.97 1.92
CA MET A 91 -16.61 3.15 1.73
C MET A 91 -15.43 2.82 0.82
N ALA A 92 -14.65 1.78 1.14
CA ALA A 92 -13.45 1.45 0.38
C ALA A 92 -13.77 1.11 -1.09
N SER A 93 -14.88 0.42 -1.36
CA SER A 93 -15.30 0.08 -2.72
C SER A 93 -15.57 1.31 -3.60
N ARG A 94 -16.04 2.42 -3.00
CA ARG A 94 -16.24 3.68 -3.73
C ARG A 94 -14.94 4.36 -4.16
N PHE A 95 -13.89 4.23 -3.35
CA PHE A 95 -12.61 4.87 -3.63
C PHE A 95 -11.64 3.99 -4.43
N HIS A 96 -11.85 2.67 -4.43
CA HIS A 96 -10.97 1.69 -5.04
C HIS A 96 -11.71 0.78 -6.04
N GLU A 97 -12.71 1.32 -6.73
CA GLU A 97 -13.62 0.57 -7.60
C GLU A 97 -12.89 -0.23 -8.69
N ASP A 98 -11.83 0.32 -9.26
CA ASP A 98 -11.06 -0.32 -10.32
C ASP A 98 -9.83 -1.13 -9.83
N GLY A 99 -9.59 -1.15 -8.53
CA GLY A 99 -8.43 -1.82 -7.92
C GLY A 99 -7.07 -1.18 -8.21
N THR A 100 -6.97 -0.29 -9.20
CA THR A 100 -5.70 0.30 -9.65
C THR A 100 -5.07 1.19 -8.57
N THR A 101 -5.90 1.93 -7.84
CA THR A 101 -5.45 2.80 -6.74
C THR A 101 -4.85 2.03 -5.59
N LEU A 102 -5.20 0.75 -5.41
CA LEU A 102 -4.63 -0.12 -4.39
C LEU A 102 -3.11 -0.32 -4.58
N CYS A 103 -2.66 -0.39 -5.83
CA CYS A 103 -1.23 -0.56 -6.13
C CYS A 103 -0.38 0.57 -5.55
N GLN A 104 -0.89 1.79 -5.56
CA GLN A 104 -0.17 2.97 -5.07
C GLN A 104 -0.03 3.01 -3.55
N GLY A 105 -0.82 2.25 -2.83
CA GLY A 105 -0.64 2.10 -1.38
C GLY A 105 0.71 1.49 -1.02
N CYS A 106 1.27 0.64 -1.88
CA CYS A 106 2.60 0.05 -1.72
C CYS A 106 3.63 0.69 -2.67
N HIS A 107 3.24 0.92 -3.94
CA HIS A 107 4.08 1.53 -4.96
C HIS A 107 3.86 3.06 -5.02
N HIS A 108 4.03 3.71 -3.86
CA HIS A 108 3.84 5.14 -3.72
C HIS A 108 4.83 5.91 -4.63
N ASN A 109 4.44 7.11 -5.04
CA ASN A 109 5.22 7.97 -5.94
C ASN A 109 5.56 7.35 -7.31
N ALA A 110 4.87 6.27 -7.71
CA ALA A 110 5.00 5.69 -9.03
C ALA A 110 3.62 5.61 -9.70
N PRO A 111 3.48 5.94 -10.98
CA PRO A 111 2.24 5.68 -11.70
C PRO A 111 1.97 4.18 -11.75
N ALA A 112 0.71 3.78 -11.76
CA ALA A 112 0.34 2.40 -11.99
C ALA A 112 0.83 1.98 -13.38
N SER A 113 1.71 0.99 -13.44
CA SER A 113 2.28 0.50 -14.68
C SER A 113 2.71 -0.97 -14.55
N GLU A 114 2.87 -1.66 -15.68
CA GLU A 114 3.41 -3.02 -15.71
C GLU A 114 4.87 -3.11 -15.24
N LYS A 115 5.59 -1.98 -15.30
CA LYS A 115 7.00 -1.88 -14.92
C LYS A 115 7.13 -0.97 -13.71
N VAL A 116 6.81 -1.51 -12.54
CA VAL A 116 6.97 -0.78 -11.28
C VAL A 116 8.44 -0.72 -10.90
N GLN A 117 8.90 0.46 -10.48
CA GLN A 117 10.27 0.61 -10.00
C GLN A 117 10.48 -0.14 -8.68
N ALA A 118 11.64 -0.75 -8.52
CA ALA A 118 12.02 -1.39 -7.26
C ALA A 118 12.16 -0.34 -6.15
N CYS A 119 11.81 -0.71 -4.91
CA CYS A 119 11.96 0.18 -3.76
C CYS A 119 13.40 0.72 -3.60
N SER A 120 14.40 -0.10 -3.98
CA SER A 120 15.82 0.26 -3.96
C SER A 120 16.21 1.37 -4.94
N SER A 121 15.39 1.70 -5.93
CA SER A 121 15.68 2.82 -6.84
C SER A 121 15.57 4.19 -6.14
N CYS A 122 14.75 4.27 -5.08
CA CYS A 122 14.55 5.49 -4.30
C CYS A 122 15.09 5.36 -2.88
N HIS A 123 15.00 4.17 -2.27
CA HIS A 123 15.44 3.91 -0.90
C HIS A 123 16.84 3.30 -0.89
N GLY A 124 17.83 4.04 -0.41
CA GLY A 124 19.21 3.59 -0.32
C GLY A 124 19.44 2.53 0.76
N SER A 125 20.59 1.85 0.71
CA SER A 125 20.98 0.82 1.68
C SER A 125 21.35 1.38 3.07
N THR A 126 21.70 2.66 3.14
CA THR A 126 22.16 3.34 4.38
C THR A 126 21.11 4.34 4.87
N THR A 127 21.14 4.56 6.19
CA THR A 127 20.36 5.62 6.85
C THR A 127 20.86 7.01 6.45
N GLY A 128 19.98 7.99 6.39
CA GLY A 128 20.41 9.39 6.38
C GLY A 128 20.11 10.20 5.12
N VAL A 129 19.19 9.75 4.26
CA VAL A 129 18.86 10.55 3.06
C VAL A 129 17.85 11.66 3.38
N SER A 130 16.86 11.41 4.19
CA SER A 130 15.93 12.36 4.83
C SER A 130 14.86 11.60 5.61
N ASP A 131 14.14 12.28 6.51
CA ASP A 131 13.00 11.72 7.26
C ASP A 131 11.86 11.29 6.30
N LEU A 132 11.75 11.94 5.14
CA LEU A 132 10.76 11.62 4.12
C LEU A 132 11.16 10.43 3.22
N ARG A 133 12.42 10.00 3.27
CA ARG A 133 12.94 8.90 2.46
C ARG A 133 13.79 7.97 3.32
N PRO A 134 13.18 7.06 4.08
CA PRO A 134 13.90 6.15 4.96
C PRO A 134 14.80 5.19 4.18
N ALA A 135 15.79 4.63 4.86
CA ALA A 135 16.62 3.57 4.29
C ALA A 135 15.76 2.36 3.88
N LEU A 136 16.22 1.61 2.88
CA LEU A 136 15.49 0.51 2.26
C LEU A 136 14.94 -0.52 3.28
N LYS A 137 15.74 -0.89 4.28
CA LYS A 137 15.30 -1.79 5.35
C LYS A 137 14.13 -1.21 6.14
N ALA A 138 14.21 0.07 6.51
CA ALA A 138 13.16 0.75 7.24
C ALA A 138 11.90 0.94 6.37
N ALA A 139 12.07 1.22 5.08
CA ALA A 139 10.96 1.33 4.13
C ALA A 139 10.17 0.02 4.03
N TYR A 140 10.82 -1.12 3.83
CA TYR A 140 10.14 -2.42 3.80
C TYR A 140 9.47 -2.76 5.12
N HIS A 141 10.19 -2.65 6.24
CA HIS A 141 9.64 -2.99 7.55
C HIS A 141 8.49 -2.05 7.93
N GLY A 142 8.64 -0.75 7.71
CA GLY A 142 7.57 0.20 7.95
C GLY A 142 6.31 -0.12 7.15
N GLN A 143 6.46 -0.39 5.86
CA GLN A 143 5.34 -0.73 4.98
C GLN A 143 4.62 -2.01 5.42
N CYS A 144 5.37 -3.10 5.66
CA CYS A 144 4.77 -4.40 5.96
C CYS A 144 4.24 -4.47 7.40
N ILE A 145 5.06 -4.10 8.38
CA ILE A 145 4.72 -4.23 9.80
C ILE A 145 3.56 -3.32 10.16
N THR A 146 3.62 -2.04 9.77
CA THR A 146 2.55 -1.08 10.07
C THR A 146 1.21 -1.52 9.46
N CYS A 147 1.23 -2.06 8.24
CA CYS A 147 0.02 -2.59 7.61
C CYS A 147 -0.55 -3.77 8.41
N HIS A 148 0.29 -4.75 8.78
CA HIS A 148 -0.15 -5.93 9.52
C HIS A 148 -0.70 -5.56 10.91
N GLU A 149 -0.08 -4.61 11.61
CA GLU A 149 -0.56 -4.11 12.89
C GLU A 149 -1.93 -3.44 12.77
N LYS A 150 -2.09 -2.53 11.80
CA LYS A 150 -3.36 -1.83 11.56
C LYS A 150 -4.46 -2.76 11.09
N MET A 151 -4.11 -3.79 10.32
CA MET A 151 -5.05 -4.84 9.90
C MET A 151 -5.33 -5.86 11.01
N LYS A 152 -4.72 -5.71 12.21
CA LYS A 152 -4.85 -6.62 13.36
C LYS A 152 -4.60 -8.08 12.96
N MET A 153 -3.48 -8.28 12.25
CA MET A 153 -3.06 -9.61 11.81
C MET A 153 -2.28 -10.31 12.93
N ASP A 154 -2.96 -10.82 13.94
CA ASP A 154 -2.39 -11.41 15.17
C ASP A 154 -1.39 -12.54 14.92
N LYS A 155 -1.45 -13.17 13.74
CA LYS A 155 -0.54 -14.28 13.35
C LYS A 155 0.83 -13.81 12.88
N ILE A 156 1.01 -12.51 12.64
CA ILE A 156 2.27 -11.93 12.16
C ILE A 156 2.65 -10.82 13.13
N ALA A 157 3.24 -11.21 14.25
CA ALA A 157 3.76 -10.24 15.21
C ALA A 157 4.91 -9.47 14.57
N ALA A 158 4.92 -8.15 14.77
CA ALA A 158 5.93 -7.24 14.24
C ALA A 158 7.37 -7.59 14.67
N THR A 159 7.50 -8.29 15.77
CA THR A 159 8.79 -8.69 16.38
C THR A 159 9.24 -10.11 15.98
N ASP A 160 8.41 -10.89 15.29
CA ASP A 160 8.78 -12.25 14.85
C ASP A 160 9.37 -12.23 13.44
N CYS A 161 10.68 -12.04 13.38
CA CYS A 161 11.44 -11.99 12.11
C CYS A 161 11.26 -13.26 11.27
N THR A 162 11.07 -14.41 11.91
CA THR A 162 11.00 -15.72 11.25
C THR A 162 9.70 -15.97 10.50
N LYS A 163 8.68 -15.16 10.75
CA LYS A 163 7.41 -15.21 9.99
C LYS A 163 7.55 -14.71 8.55
N CYS A 164 8.52 -13.84 8.30
CA CYS A 164 8.79 -13.25 6.99
C CYS A 164 10.12 -13.71 6.41
N HIS A 165 11.07 -14.05 7.26
CA HIS A 165 12.44 -14.40 6.86
C HIS A 165 12.84 -15.77 7.39
N LYS A 166 13.50 -16.57 6.56
CA LYS A 166 14.25 -17.72 7.07
C LYS A 166 15.60 -17.26 7.56
N LYS A 167 16.05 -17.82 8.68
CA LYS A 167 17.40 -17.61 9.17
C LYS A 167 18.39 -18.33 8.25
N LYS A 168 19.50 -17.69 7.94
CA LYS A 168 20.61 -18.39 7.26
C LYS A 168 21.28 -19.31 8.26
N ASP A 169 21.68 -20.48 7.79
CA ASP A 169 22.52 -21.43 8.53
C ASP A 169 23.94 -20.87 8.73
#